data_5a9a1bcc3469e32452d199f57f5eef10
#
_entry.id   5a9a1bcc3469e32452d199f57f5eef10
#
_cell.length_a   1.000
_cell.length_b   1.000
_cell.length_c   1.000
_cell.angle_alpha   90.00
_cell.angle_beta   90.00
_cell.angle_gamma   90.00
#
_symmetry.space_group_name_H-M   'P 1'
#
loop_
_entity.id
_entity.type
_entity.pdbx_description
1 polymer ?
#
loop_
_entity_poly.entity_id
_entity_poly.type
_entity_poly.pdbx_seq_one_letter_code
_entity_poly.pdbx_strand_id
1 'polypeptide(L)'
;MTLKNDYFREILLFSTMTHSVLADDASNPDTVLMNNNQANLQRDALVQKLDEGHQQLEAIKHEAKGTDIEATINKAIDAVDHMKSSIRFNTETIYDFSSIGARVEALSDAIKAIVFSTTQLTHKVEKAHTDMGFAITKLVIRIIDPFASVDAIKAQVQEIKALEEKVINYPDLQPTDRATIYTKAKLNKAIWNTRLERNKKVLGVKSFDVYNRLNKAITHAVGVQLNPTTTVQQVDDEVIAVQNALETALKS
;
A
#
# COMPACT_ATOMS: atom_id res chain seq x y z
N MET A 1 15.28 9.68 -8.48
CA MET A 1 14.93 8.36 -9.08
C MET A 1 15.39 7.17 -8.22
N THR A 2 16.02 7.41 -7.08
CA THR A 2 16.68 6.40 -6.23
C THR A 2 15.79 5.83 -5.10
N LEU A 3 14.79 6.55 -4.63
CA LEU A 3 13.94 6.13 -3.50
C LEU A 3 12.88 5.05 -3.82
N LYS A 4 12.52 4.85 -5.10
CA LYS A 4 11.58 3.79 -5.50
C LYS A 4 12.18 2.39 -5.50
N ASN A 5 13.49 2.26 -5.72
CA ASN A 5 14.16 0.96 -5.79
C ASN A 5 14.43 0.34 -4.40
N ASP A 6 14.59 1.16 -3.37
CA ASP A 6 14.90 0.66 -2.03
C ASP A 6 13.66 0.04 -1.36
N TYR A 7 12.47 0.63 -1.57
CA TYR A 7 11.20 0.07 -1.10
C TYR A 7 10.87 -1.30 -1.73
N PHE A 8 11.14 -1.46 -3.03
CA PHE A 8 10.94 -2.75 -3.72
C PHE A 8 11.91 -3.82 -3.23
N ARG A 9 13.10 -3.45 -2.83
CA ARG A 9 14.13 -4.38 -2.33
C ARG A 9 13.80 -4.91 -0.94
N GLU A 10 13.23 -4.10 -0.07
CA GLU A 10 12.78 -4.51 1.26
C GLU A 10 11.56 -5.42 1.21
N ILE A 11 10.60 -5.16 0.33
CA ILE A 11 9.42 -6.01 0.13
C ILE A 11 9.81 -7.41 -0.40
N LEU A 12 10.83 -7.52 -1.24
CA LEU A 12 11.34 -8.79 -1.76
C LEU A 12 12.08 -9.62 -0.69
N LEU A 13 12.72 -8.98 0.29
CA LEU A 13 13.41 -9.68 1.39
C LEU A 13 12.44 -10.37 2.36
N PHE A 14 11.19 -9.94 2.42
CA PHE A 14 10.14 -10.55 3.24
C PHE A 14 9.77 -11.97 2.77
N SER A 15 10.06 -12.33 1.51
CA SER A 15 9.62 -13.57 0.88
C SER A 15 10.51 -14.78 1.11
N THR A 16 11.72 -14.62 1.65
CA THR A 16 12.73 -15.70 1.64
C THR A 16 12.96 -16.42 2.96
N MET A 17 12.26 -16.07 4.05
CA MET A 17 12.53 -16.64 5.38
C MET A 17 11.45 -17.55 5.97
N THR A 18 10.53 -18.07 5.20
CA THR A 18 9.50 -18.98 5.71
C THR A 18 9.65 -20.40 5.21
N HIS A 19 10.68 -21.11 5.64
CA HIS A 19 10.64 -22.58 5.66
C HIS A 19 11.43 -23.08 6.86
N SER A 20 10.71 -23.71 7.72
CA SER A 20 11.05 -24.83 8.60
C SER A 20 10.46 -24.71 10.00
N VAL A 21 9.80 -25.71 10.32
CA VAL A 21 9.85 -26.85 11.23
C VAL A 21 8.78 -26.81 12.31
N LEU A 22 7.86 -27.72 12.20
CA LEU A 22 7.14 -28.32 13.31
C LEU A 22 7.49 -29.82 13.34
N ALA A 23 8.16 -30.25 14.37
CA ALA A 23 8.18 -31.64 14.78
C ALA A 23 8.16 -31.71 16.31
N ASP A 24 7.23 -32.51 16.79
CA ASP A 24 6.84 -32.73 18.18
C ASP A 24 7.82 -33.73 18.84
N ASP A 25 8.28 -33.45 20.07
CA ASP A 25 8.58 -34.53 21.03
C ASP A 25 8.55 -33.99 22.48
N ALA A 26 7.64 -34.51 23.30
CA ALA A 26 7.40 -34.06 24.66
C ALA A 26 7.78 -35.19 25.64
N SER A 27 8.91 -35.04 26.38
CA SER A 27 9.06 -35.62 27.72
C SER A 27 10.41 -35.38 28.38
N ASN A 28 10.82 -34.12 28.64
CA ASN A 28 11.97 -33.83 29.50
C ASN A 28 11.87 -32.39 30.03
N PRO A 29 12.10 -32.09 31.35
CA PRO A 29 12.04 -30.73 31.90
C PRO A 29 12.93 -29.72 31.17
N ASP A 30 14.09 -30.13 30.68
CA ASP A 30 14.97 -29.29 29.86
C ASP A 30 14.36 -29.01 28.47
N THR A 31 13.57 -29.94 27.93
CA THR A 31 12.83 -29.80 26.68
C THR A 31 11.69 -28.79 26.84
N VAL A 32 11.02 -28.72 28.02
CA VAL A 32 9.97 -27.74 28.33
C VAL A 32 10.52 -26.31 28.40
N LEU A 33 11.71 -26.11 28.96
CA LEU A 33 12.37 -24.81 28.99
C LEU A 33 12.86 -24.38 27.60
N MET A 34 13.39 -25.32 26.80
CA MET A 34 13.76 -25.07 25.41
C MET A 34 12.51 -24.77 24.54
N ASN A 35 11.42 -25.51 24.72
CA ASN A 35 10.17 -25.25 24.01
C ASN A 35 9.56 -23.90 24.38
N ASN A 36 9.62 -23.48 25.65
CA ASN A 36 9.15 -22.15 26.05
C ASN A 36 10.00 -21.03 25.46
N ASN A 37 11.33 -21.18 25.41
CA ASN A 37 12.21 -20.21 24.76
C ASN A 37 11.98 -20.17 23.23
N GLN A 38 11.78 -21.30 22.61
CA GLN A 38 11.48 -21.38 21.18
C GLN A 38 10.10 -20.80 20.84
N ALA A 39 9.09 -21.04 21.67
CA ALA A 39 7.77 -20.42 21.54
C ALA A 39 7.81 -18.89 21.71
N ASN A 40 8.63 -18.38 22.65
CA ASN A 40 8.83 -16.95 22.83
C ASN A 40 9.55 -16.32 21.63
N LEU A 41 10.59 -16.97 21.10
CA LEU A 41 11.27 -16.52 19.88
C LEU A 41 10.35 -16.48 18.67
N GLN A 42 9.46 -17.46 18.52
CA GLN A 42 8.45 -17.48 17.46
C GLN A 42 7.42 -16.34 17.63
N ARG A 43 6.98 -16.07 18.86
CA ARG A 43 6.10 -14.95 19.16
C ARG A 43 6.75 -13.61 18.81
N ASP A 44 8.00 -13.41 19.24
CA ASP A 44 8.73 -12.18 18.96
C ASP A 44 8.93 -11.97 17.44
N ALA A 45 9.24 -13.03 16.70
CA ALA A 45 9.35 -12.98 15.25
C ALA A 45 8.01 -12.63 14.56
N LEU A 46 6.88 -13.14 15.07
CA LEU A 46 5.55 -12.79 14.57
C LEU A 46 5.20 -11.33 14.87
N VAL A 47 5.50 -10.85 16.08
CA VAL A 47 5.28 -9.46 16.45
C VAL A 47 6.12 -8.52 15.57
N GLN A 48 7.38 -8.86 15.34
CA GLN A 48 8.24 -8.08 14.44
C GLN A 48 7.65 -8.00 13.02
N LYS A 49 7.21 -9.12 12.46
CA LYS A 49 6.57 -9.14 11.13
C LYS A 49 5.30 -8.28 11.08
N LEU A 50 4.50 -8.30 12.14
CA LEU A 50 3.32 -7.45 12.25
C LEU A 50 3.68 -5.97 12.38
N ASP A 51 4.76 -5.62 13.09
CA ASP A 51 5.27 -4.25 13.17
C ASP A 51 5.75 -3.75 11.80
N GLU A 52 6.47 -4.57 11.06
CA GLU A 52 6.91 -4.27 9.69
C GLU A 52 5.70 -4.10 8.74
N GLY A 53 4.72 -5.00 8.82
CA GLY A 53 3.48 -4.90 8.05
C GLY A 53 2.67 -3.63 8.37
N HIS A 54 2.59 -3.25 9.64
CA HIS A 54 1.95 -2.00 10.06
C HIS A 54 2.63 -0.77 9.42
N GLN A 55 3.96 -0.70 9.50
CA GLN A 55 4.73 0.40 8.91
C GLN A 55 4.54 0.49 7.39
N GLN A 56 4.52 -0.65 6.70
CA GLN A 56 4.27 -0.70 5.26
C GLN A 56 2.86 -0.22 4.90
N LEU A 57 1.85 -0.64 5.65
CA LEU A 57 0.46 -0.21 5.44
C LEU A 57 0.29 1.30 5.68
N GLU A 58 0.90 1.85 6.72
CA GLU A 58 0.86 3.30 6.97
C GLU A 58 1.56 4.10 5.85
N ALA A 59 2.68 3.60 5.33
CA ALA A 59 3.36 4.23 4.19
C ALA A 59 2.50 4.22 2.92
N ILE A 60 1.84 3.09 2.62
CA ILE A 60 0.98 2.94 1.43
C ILE A 60 -0.31 3.75 1.59
N LYS A 61 -0.85 3.87 2.81
CA LYS A 61 -2.07 4.63 3.10
C LYS A 61 -2.00 6.06 2.59
N HIS A 62 -0.85 6.70 2.74
CA HIS A 62 -0.67 8.06 2.23
C HIS A 62 -0.77 8.14 0.69
N GLU A 63 -0.27 7.13 -0.01
CA GLU A 63 -0.33 7.06 -1.48
C GLU A 63 -1.72 6.66 -2.00
N ALA A 64 -2.43 5.83 -1.24
CA ALA A 64 -3.77 5.34 -1.58
C ALA A 64 -4.92 6.27 -1.15
N LYS A 65 -4.61 7.43 -0.57
CA LYS A 65 -5.61 8.37 -0.07
C LYS A 65 -6.59 8.80 -1.17
N GLY A 66 -7.87 8.65 -0.88
CA GLY A 66 -8.96 8.97 -1.81
C GLY A 66 -9.26 7.87 -2.83
N THR A 67 -8.56 6.73 -2.79
CA THR A 67 -8.87 5.55 -3.60
C THR A 67 -9.86 4.64 -2.88
N ASP A 68 -10.49 3.72 -3.62
CA ASP A 68 -11.39 2.68 -3.07
C ASP A 68 -10.68 1.70 -2.12
N ILE A 69 -9.35 1.61 -2.23
CA ILE A 69 -8.52 0.71 -1.41
C ILE A 69 -8.14 1.34 -0.04
N GLU A 70 -8.32 2.65 0.16
CA GLU A 70 -7.98 3.34 1.42
C GLU A 70 -8.70 2.73 2.63
N ALA A 71 -10.00 2.46 2.50
CA ALA A 71 -10.78 1.83 3.56
C ALA A 71 -10.30 0.41 3.88
N THR A 72 -9.82 -0.31 2.88
CA THR A 72 -9.25 -1.65 3.03
C THR A 72 -7.91 -1.63 3.75
N ILE A 73 -7.06 -0.64 3.46
CA ILE A 73 -5.79 -0.45 4.17
C ILE A 73 -6.03 -0.14 5.65
N ASN A 74 -7.00 0.72 5.98
CA ASN A 74 -7.36 0.99 7.37
C ASN A 74 -7.79 -0.28 8.12
N LYS A 75 -8.64 -1.11 7.51
CA LYS A 75 -9.02 -2.41 8.08
C LYS A 75 -7.83 -3.36 8.27
N ALA A 76 -6.88 -3.35 7.35
CA ALA A 76 -5.67 -4.16 7.47
C ALA A 76 -4.79 -3.68 8.64
N ILE A 77 -4.67 -2.38 8.86
CA ILE A 77 -3.95 -1.79 10.00
C ILE A 77 -4.62 -2.22 11.31
N ASP A 78 -5.95 -2.07 11.42
CA ASP A 78 -6.71 -2.50 12.59
C ASP A 78 -6.51 -4.00 12.88
N ALA A 79 -6.49 -4.83 11.83
CA ALA A 79 -6.24 -6.27 11.96
C ALA A 79 -4.84 -6.59 12.50
N VAL A 80 -3.83 -5.88 12.03
CA VAL A 80 -2.45 -6.00 12.55
C VAL A 80 -2.39 -5.68 14.04
N ASP A 81 -3.00 -4.59 14.46
CA ASP A 81 -3.00 -4.18 15.86
C ASP A 81 -3.75 -5.18 16.75
N HIS A 82 -4.86 -5.73 16.29
CA HIS A 82 -5.57 -6.81 16.99
C HIS A 82 -4.70 -8.07 17.12
N MET A 83 -4.04 -8.51 16.05
CA MET A 83 -3.14 -9.68 16.09
C MET A 83 -1.97 -9.45 17.03
N LYS A 84 -1.33 -8.27 17.00
CA LYS A 84 -0.24 -7.90 17.92
C LYS A 84 -0.68 -7.94 19.38
N SER A 85 -1.84 -7.37 19.69
CA SER A 85 -2.41 -7.39 21.03
C SER A 85 -2.67 -8.82 21.50
N SER A 86 -3.22 -9.66 20.64
CA SER A 86 -3.49 -11.07 20.93
C SER A 86 -2.20 -11.85 21.25
N ILE A 87 -1.12 -11.61 20.53
CA ILE A 87 0.18 -12.27 20.75
C ILE A 87 0.84 -11.79 22.06
N ARG A 88 0.82 -10.48 22.32
CA ARG A 88 1.52 -9.88 23.47
C ARG A 88 0.90 -10.21 24.82
N PHE A 89 -0.43 -10.22 24.90
CA PHE A 89 -1.12 -10.34 26.18
C PHE A 89 -1.47 -11.76 26.57
N ASN A 90 -1.16 -12.75 25.75
CA ASN A 90 -1.46 -14.18 26.01
C ASN A 90 -2.92 -14.39 26.49
N THR A 91 -3.80 -13.47 26.13
CA THR A 91 -5.24 -13.61 26.34
C THR A 91 -5.73 -14.77 25.49
N GLU A 92 -6.79 -15.46 25.91
CA GLU A 92 -7.48 -16.42 25.04
C GLU A 92 -7.73 -15.72 23.70
N THR A 93 -6.87 -16.04 22.73
CA THR A 93 -6.90 -15.35 21.46
C THR A 93 -8.10 -15.87 20.70
N ILE A 94 -8.86 -14.96 20.13
CA ILE A 94 -9.91 -15.29 19.16
C ILE A 94 -9.31 -16.09 17.99
N TYR A 95 -8.01 -15.92 17.74
CA TYR A 95 -7.28 -16.62 16.68
C TYR A 95 -6.51 -17.81 17.26
N ASP A 96 -6.67 -18.97 16.65
CA ASP A 96 -5.79 -20.10 16.88
C ASP A 96 -4.34 -19.71 16.54
N PHE A 97 -3.40 -20.01 17.44
CA PHE A 97 -1.99 -19.64 17.26
C PHE A 97 -1.40 -20.25 15.97
N SER A 98 -1.82 -21.44 15.58
CA SER A 98 -1.42 -22.07 14.32
C SER A 98 -1.89 -21.28 13.10
N SER A 99 -3.02 -20.59 13.18
CA SER A 99 -3.56 -19.76 12.09
C SER A 99 -2.93 -18.37 12.01
N ILE A 100 -2.33 -17.86 13.09
CA ILE A 100 -1.71 -16.53 13.09
C ILE A 100 -0.57 -16.44 12.08
N GLY A 101 0.29 -17.46 12.00
CA GLY A 101 1.37 -17.51 11.00
C GLY A 101 0.84 -17.37 9.57
N ALA A 102 -0.20 -18.14 9.23
CA ALA A 102 -0.82 -18.08 7.91
C ALA A 102 -1.50 -16.71 7.63
N ARG A 103 -2.07 -16.08 8.66
CA ARG A 103 -2.66 -14.74 8.55
C ARG A 103 -1.61 -13.66 8.31
N VAL A 104 -0.46 -13.75 8.98
CA VAL A 104 0.69 -12.84 8.78
C VAL A 104 1.25 -12.99 7.36
N GLU A 105 1.37 -14.21 6.84
CA GLU A 105 1.78 -14.45 5.45
C GLU A 105 0.77 -13.87 4.46
N ALA A 106 -0.52 -14.12 4.67
CA ALA A 106 -1.58 -13.58 3.84
C ALA A 106 -1.65 -12.05 3.88
N LEU A 107 -1.34 -11.43 5.03
CA LEU A 107 -1.22 -9.97 5.16
C LEU A 107 -0.08 -9.45 4.28
N SER A 108 1.07 -10.11 4.28
CA SER A 108 2.18 -9.75 3.38
C SER A 108 1.77 -9.83 1.90
N ASP A 109 1.02 -10.87 1.52
CA ASP A 109 0.50 -10.99 0.15
C ASP A 109 -0.56 -9.91 -0.15
N ALA A 110 -1.41 -9.54 0.80
CA ALA A 110 -2.35 -8.42 0.64
C ALA A 110 -1.62 -7.09 0.42
N ILE A 111 -0.55 -6.81 1.18
CA ILE A 111 0.29 -5.62 1.01
C ILE A 111 0.92 -5.59 -0.39
N LYS A 112 1.47 -6.72 -0.86
CA LYS A 112 2.03 -6.84 -2.22
C LYS A 112 0.97 -6.55 -3.28
N ALA A 113 -0.23 -7.10 -3.14
CA ALA A 113 -1.33 -6.86 -4.06
C ALA A 113 -1.79 -5.39 -4.07
N ILE A 114 -1.80 -4.72 -2.91
CA ILE A 114 -2.06 -3.27 -2.80
C ILE A 114 -1.00 -2.48 -3.58
N VAL A 115 0.29 -2.77 -3.34
CA VAL A 115 1.41 -2.11 -4.04
C VAL A 115 1.31 -2.36 -5.54
N PHE A 116 1.04 -3.59 -5.96
CA PHE A 116 0.82 -3.94 -7.37
C PHE A 116 -0.32 -3.09 -7.98
N SER A 117 -1.48 -3.04 -7.33
CA SER A 117 -2.63 -2.28 -7.80
C SER A 117 -2.34 -0.78 -7.92
N THR A 118 -1.64 -0.19 -6.95
CA THR A 118 -1.37 1.25 -6.90
C THR A 118 -0.20 1.68 -7.77
N THR A 119 0.70 0.77 -8.17
CA THR A 119 1.91 1.11 -8.93
C THR A 119 1.93 0.56 -10.35
N GLN A 120 1.44 -0.67 -10.56
CA GLN A 120 1.52 -1.36 -11.85
C GLN A 120 0.27 -1.15 -12.72
N LEU A 121 -0.88 -0.90 -12.09
CA LEU A 121 -2.15 -0.77 -12.82
C LEU A 121 -2.55 0.69 -13.09
N THR A 122 -1.71 1.67 -12.81
CA THR A 122 -2.06 3.10 -12.89
C THR A 122 -2.54 3.56 -14.27
N HIS A 123 -2.18 2.83 -15.32
CA HIS A 123 -2.55 3.08 -16.70
C HIS A 123 -3.69 2.19 -17.21
N LYS A 124 -4.16 1.24 -16.39
CA LYS A 124 -5.23 0.33 -16.75
C LYS A 124 -6.61 0.96 -16.59
N VAL A 125 -7.59 0.41 -17.33
CA VAL A 125 -9.00 0.80 -17.16
C VAL A 125 -9.48 0.60 -15.72
N GLU A 126 -10.46 1.38 -15.31
CA GLU A 126 -11.00 1.39 -13.94
C GLU A 126 -11.39 -0.01 -13.44
N LYS A 127 -11.86 -0.87 -14.33
CA LYS A 127 -12.22 -2.26 -14.02
C LYS A 127 -11.07 -3.06 -13.41
N ALA A 128 -9.82 -2.83 -13.83
CA ALA A 128 -8.66 -3.52 -13.25
C ALA A 128 -8.50 -3.19 -11.76
N HIS A 129 -8.67 -1.92 -11.41
CA HIS A 129 -8.59 -1.45 -10.02
C HIS A 129 -9.75 -1.97 -9.19
N THR A 130 -10.97 -1.94 -9.72
CA THR A 130 -12.16 -2.44 -9.03
C THR A 130 -12.06 -3.94 -8.73
N ASP A 131 -11.65 -4.74 -9.71
CA ASP A 131 -11.50 -6.18 -9.54
C ASP A 131 -10.43 -6.50 -8.48
N MET A 132 -9.27 -5.82 -8.53
CA MET A 132 -8.21 -5.98 -7.54
C MET A 132 -8.64 -5.49 -6.15
N GLY A 133 -9.23 -4.31 -6.05
CA GLY A 133 -9.71 -3.74 -4.79
C GLY A 133 -10.71 -4.66 -4.08
N PHE A 134 -11.64 -5.26 -4.85
CA PHE A 134 -12.59 -6.23 -4.30
C PHE A 134 -11.91 -7.50 -3.79
N ALA A 135 -10.96 -8.06 -4.56
CA ALA A 135 -10.23 -9.27 -4.17
C ALA A 135 -9.36 -9.03 -2.93
N ILE A 136 -8.66 -7.90 -2.85
CA ILE A 136 -7.85 -7.51 -1.69
C ILE A 136 -8.74 -7.32 -0.45
N THR A 137 -9.86 -6.62 -0.60
CA THR A 137 -10.83 -6.43 0.49
C THR A 137 -11.34 -7.76 1.03
N LYS A 138 -11.66 -8.71 0.14
CA LYS A 138 -12.10 -10.05 0.52
C LYS A 138 -11.01 -10.81 1.28
N LEU A 139 -9.74 -10.70 0.88
CA LEU A 139 -8.62 -11.30 1.61
C LEU A 139 -8.45 -10.67 3.00
N VAL A 140 -8.48 -9.34 3.11
CA VAL A 140 -8.36 -8.65 4.40
C VAL A 140 -9.50 -9.06 5.35
N ILE A 141 -10.74 -9.15 4.86
CA ILE A 141 -11.87 -9.64 5.67
C ILE A 141 -11.60 -11.07 6.16
N ARG A 142 -11.07 -11.97 5.33
CA ARG A 142 -10.72 -13.33 5.75
C ARG A 142 -9.58 -13.37 6.77
N ILE A 143 -8.60 -12.49 6.65
CA ILE A 143 -7.51 -12.38 7.64
C ILE A 143 -8.06 -11.96 9.01
N ILE A 144 -9.04 -11.05 9.04
CA ILE A 144 -9.67 -10.54 10.27
C ILE A 144 -10.64 -11.56 10.87
N ASP A 145 -11.33 -12.34 10.06
CA ASP A 145 -12.32 -13.30 10.50
C ASP A 145 -11.68 -14.45 11.32
N PRO A 146 -11.93 -14.55 12.63
CA PRO A 146 -11.36 -15.60 13.47
C PRO A 146 -11.80 -17.01 13.08
N PHE A 147 -12.93 -17.13 12.40
CA PHE A 147 -13.50 -18.40 11.95
C PHE A 147 -13.03 -18.83 10.56
N ALA A 148 -12.32 -17.97 9.85
CA ALA A 148 -11.77 -18.32 8.54
C ALA A 148 -10.66 -19.37 8.70
N SER A 149 -10.81 -20.50 8.00
CA SER A 149 -9.80 -21.55 7.98
C SER A 149 -8.53 -21.10 7.22
N VAL A 150 -7.40 -21.70 7.59
CA VAL A 150 -6.12 -21.48 6.90
C VAL A 150 -6.23 -21.76 5.40
N ASP A 151 -6.95 -22.83 5.03
CA ASP A 151 -7.13 -23.20 3.63
C ASP A 151 -7.98 -22.15 2.87
N ALA A 152 -9.00 -21.58 3.50
CA ALA A 152 -9.79 -20.52 2.90
C ALA A 152 -8.97 -19.23 2.70
N ILE A 153 -8.06 -18.91 3.62
CA ILE A 153 -7.14 -17.78 3.49
C ILE A 153 -6.15 -18.02 2.34
N LYS A 154 -5.51 -19.19 2.31
CA LYS A 154 -4.58 -19.59 1.23
C LYS A 154 -5.26 -19.60 -0.14
N ALA A 155 -6.48 -20.12 -0.24
CA ALA A 155 -7.25 -20.10 -1.49
C ALA A 155 -7.50 -18.66 -1.98
N GLN A 156 -7.81 -17.73 -1.07
CA GLN A 156 -8.02 -16.33 -1.42
C GLN A 156 -6.72 -15.65 -1.90
N VAL A 157 -5.57 -15.99 -1.32
CA VAL A 157 -4.25 -15.53 -1.81
C VAL A 157 -4.00 -16.03 -3.23
N GLN A 158 -4.31 -17.30 -3.53
CA GLN A 158 -4.17 -17.83 -4.90
C GLN A 158 -5.13 -17.15 -5.89
N GLU A 159 -6.37 -16.84 -5.46
CA GLU A 159 -7.30 -16.05 -6.29
C GLU A 159 -6.72 -14.68 -6.67
N ILE A 160 -6.06 -14.00 -5.72
CA ILE A 160 -5.42 -12.70 -5.98
C ILE A 160 -4.27 -12.86 -6.99
N LYS A 161 -3.37 -13.84 -6.80
CA LYS A 161 -2.26 -14.09 -7.71
C LYS A 161 -2.73 -14.37 -9.14
N ALA A 162 -3.76 -15.20 -9.29
CA ALA A 162 -4.37 -15.46 -10.59
C ALA A 162 -5.04 -14.20 -11.19
N LEU A 163 -5.61 -13.35 -10.34
CA LEU A 163 -6.20 -12.10 -10.77
C LEU A 163 -5.14 -11.07 -11.20
N GLU A 164 -3.99 -10.99 -10.52
CA GLU A 164 -2.86 -10.14 -10.92
C GLU A 164 -2.40 -10.45 -12.34
N GLU A 165 -2.23 -11.74 -12.67
CA GLU A 165 -1.88 -12.18 -14.02
C GLU A 165 -2.95 -11.82 -15.06
N LYS A 166 -4.21 -11.81 -14.67
CA LYS A 166 -5.32 -11.47 -15.54
C LYS A 166 -5.43 -9.97 -15.79
N VAL A 167 -5.37 -9.14 -14.74
CA VAL A 167 -5.60 -7.69 -14.85
C VAL A 167 -4.46 -6.97 -15.57
N ILE A 168 -3.26 -7.52 -15.58
CA ILE A 168 -2.15 -7.03 -16.43
C ILE A 168 -2.54 -6.99 -17.90
N ASN A 169 -3.38 -7.92 -18.35
CA ASN A 169 -3.84 -8.02 -19.73
C ASN A 169 -5.12 -7.21 -20.01
N TYR A 170 -5.64 -6.47 -19.04
CA TYR A 170 -6.77 -5.57 -19.28
C TYR A 170 -6.32 -4.40 -20.16
N PRO A 171 -7.26 -3.78 -20.92
CA PRO A 171 -6.93 -2.63 -21.77
C PRO A 171 -6.26 -1.49 -21.01
N ASP A 172 -5.35 -0.81 -21.68
CA ASP A 172 -4.77 0.44 -21.20
C ASP A 172 -5.70 1.60 -21.50
N LEU A 173 -5.71 2.60 -20.61
CA LEU A 173 -6.40 3.86 -20.83
C LEU A 173 -5.81 4.58 -22.04
N GLN A 174 -6.68 5.03 -22.93
CA GLN A 174 -6.30 5.90 -24.04
C GLN A 174 -6.19 7.36 -23.59
N PRO A 175 -5.42 8.20 -24.27
CA PRO A 175 -5.29 9.61 -23.95
C PRO A 175 -6.62 10.37 -23.84
N THR A 176 -7.62 9.95 -24.63
CA THR A 176 -8.97 10.52 -24.64
C THR A 176 -9.90 9.96 -23.58
N ASP A 177 -9.51 8.88 -22.91
CA ASP A 177 -10.33 8.26 -21.87
C ASP A 177 -10.38 9.16 -20.63
N ARG A 178 -11.44 9.01 -19.86
CA ARG A 178 -11.60 9.67 -18.57
C ARG A 178 -10.50 9.18 -17.61
N ALA A 179 -9.79 10.13 -17.01
CA ALA A 179 -8.76 9.83 -16.05
C ALA A 179 -9.35 9.23 -14.77
N THR A 180 -8.80 8.10 -14.34
CA THR A 180 -9.12 7.49 -13.05
C THR A 180 -8.46 8.24 -11.89
N ILE A 181 -8.86 7.94 -10.67
CA ILE A 181 -8.19 8.42 -9.45
C ILE A 181 -6.70 8.06 -9.47
N TYR A 182 -6.37 6.87 -9.93
CA TYR A 182 -4.99 6.38 -10.03
C TYR A 182 -4.16 7.15 -11.06
N THR A 183 -4.74 7.44 -12.22
CA THR A 183 -4.12 8.29 -13.24
C THR A 183 -3.85 9.69 -12.69
N LYS A 184 -4.82 10.24 -11.94
CA LYS A 184 -4.72 11.57 -11.32
C LYS A 184 -3.73 11.62 -10.15
N ALA A 185 -3.32 10.51 -9.57
CA ALA A 185 -2.36 10.47 -8.46
C ALA A 185 -1.04 11.15 -8.79
N LYS A 186 -0.56 11.04 -10.05
CA LYS A 186 0.65 11.73 -10.51
C LYS A 186 0.51 13.26 -10.49
N LEU A 187 -0.66 13.78 -10.87
CA LEU A 187 -0.96 15.22 -10.82
C LEU A 187 -1.05 15.70 -9.37
N ASN A 188 -1.72 14.94 -8.52
CA ASN A 188 -1.77 15.24 -7.08
C ASN A 188 -0.36 15.35 -6.48
N LYS A 189 0.52 14.40 -6.79
CA LYS A 189 1.92 14.42 -6.35
C LYS A 189 2.68 15.64 -6.88
N ALA A 190 2.50 16.00 -8.16
CA ALA A 190 3.11 17.18 -8.76
C ALA A 190 2.63 18.47 -8.07
N ILE A 191 1.33 18.61 -7.80
CA ILE A 191 0.75 19.75 -7.06
C ILE A 191 1.39 19.89 -5.67
N TRP A 192 1.47 18.79 -4.91
CA TRP A 192 2.03 18.82 -3.55
C TRP A 192 3.52 19.16 -3.54
N ASN A 193 4.30 18.57 -4.42
CA ASN A 193 5.72 18.86 -4.56
C ASN A 193 5.93 20.35 -4.93
N THR A 194 5.14 20.85 -5.87
CA THR A 194 5.22 22.28 -6.27
C THR A 194 4.85 23.22 -5.13
N ARG A 195 3.84 22.88 -4.32
CA ARG A 195 3.49 23.67 -3.12
C ARG A 195 4.61 23.69 -2.09
N LEU A 196 5.25 22.56 -1.85
CA LEU A 196 6.39 22.47 -0.92
C LEU A 196 7.57 23.32 -1.40
N GLU A 197 7.94 23.18 -2.68
CA GLU A 197 9.04 23.95 -3.26
C GLU A 197 8.70 25.46 -3.33
N ARG A 198 7.48 25.83 -3.69
CA ARG A 198 7.00 27.21 -3.63
C ARG A 198 7.19 27.82 -2.23
N ASN A 199 6.77 27.08 -1.20
CA ASN A 199 6.86 27.56 0.17
C ASN A 199 8.32 27.68 0.67
N LYS A 200 9.20 26.80 0.20
CA LYS A 200 10.61 26.79 0.61
C LYS A 200 11.47 27.79 -0.16
N LYS A 201 11.22 27.99 -1.46
CA LYS A 201 12.17 28.64 -2.36
C LYS A 201 11.61 29.88 -3.09
N VAL A 202 10.30 30.10 -3.06
CA VAL A 202 9.64 31.21 -3.76
C VAL A 202 8.99 32.18 -2.79
N LEU A 203 8.26 31.69 -1.79
CA LEU A 203 7.57 32.53 -0.81
C LEU A 203 8.59 33.31 0.04
N GLY A 204 8.49 34.66 -0.02
CA GLY A 204 9.41 35.55 0.71
C GLY A 204 10.84 35.63 0.15
N VAL A 205 11.16 34.87 -0.92
CA VAL A 205 12.48 34.84 -1.58
C VAL A 205 12.44 35.52 -2.95
N LYS A 206 11.37 35.27 -3.71
CA LYS A 206 11.17 35.82 -5.06
C LYS A 206 10.14 36.94 -5.03
N SER A 207 9.98 37.67 -6.13
CA SER A 207 8.98 38.74 -6.25
C SER A 207 7.55 38.19 -6.08
N PHE A 208 6.64 39.05 -5.61
CA PHE A 208 5.22 38.71 -5.47
C PHE A 208 4.58 38.26 -6.79
N ASP A 209 5.02 38.82 -7.90
CA ASP A 209 4.54 38.46 -9.23
C ASP A 209 4.94 37.01 -9.62
N VAL A 210 6.17 36.60 -9.32
CA VAL A 210 6.62 35.22 -9.50
C VAL A 210 5.80 34.25 -8.65
N TYR A 211 5.59 34.59 -7.38
CA TYR A 211 4.74 33.81 -6.47
C TYR A 211 3.32 33.65 -7.01
N ASN A 212 2.71 34.76 -7.46
CA ASN A 212 1.35 34.77 -7.97
C ASN A 212 1.18 33.91 -9.24
N ARG A 213 2.14 34.00 -10.18
CA ARG A 213 2.11 33.18 -11.40
C ARG A 213 2.17 31.70 -11.05
N LEU A 214 3.08 31.28 -10.17
CA LEU A 214 3.18 29.91 -9.73
C LEU A 214 1.92 29.45 -8.99
N ASN A 215 1.35 30.31 -8.15
CA ASN A 215 0.12 29.98 -7.42
C ASN A 215 -1.08 29.81 -8.35
N LYS A 216 -1.19 30.61 -9.42
CA LYS A 216 -2.22 30.42 -10.46
C LYS A 216 -2.08 29.07 -11.17
N ALA A 217 -0.85 28.66 -11.52
CA ALA A 217 -0.61 27.36 -12.12
C ALA A 217 -1.01 26.21 -11.18
N ILE A 218 -0.65 26.30 -9.90
CA ILE A 218 -1.09 25.32 -8.89
C ILE A 218 -2.61 25.27 -8.78
N THR A 219 -3.29 26.43 -8.80
CA THR A 219 -4.76 26.49 -8.69
C THR A 219 -5.42 25.87 -9.92
N HIS A 220 -4.88 26.11 -11.12
CA HIS A 220 -5.36 25.48 -12.34
C HIS A 220 -5.21 23.95 -12.27
N ALA A 221 -4.04 23.47 -11.86
CA ALA A 221 -3.77 22.04 -11.68
C ALA A 221 -4.75 21.37 -10.69
N VAL A 222 -5.09 22.05 -9.59
CA VAL A 222 -6.13 21.60 -8.65
C VAL A 222 -7.50 21.52 -9.34
N GLY A 223 -7.83 22.47 -10.19
CA GLY A 223 -9.07 22.44 -10.98
C GLY A 223 -9.14 21.22 -11.88
N VAL A 224 -8.06 20.91 -12.61
CA VAL A 224 -7.94 19.69 -13.45
C VAL A 224 -8.04 18.42 -12.59
N GLN A 225 -7.38 18.39 -11.44
CA GLN A 225 -7.42 17.28 -10.49
C GLN A 225 -8.85 16.96 -10.02
N LEU A 226 -9.62 17.99 -9.69
CA LEU A 226 -10.97 17.84 -9.12
C LEU A 226 -12.04 17.63 -10.20
N ASN A 227 -11.77 17.99 -11.45
CA ASN A 227 -12.75 17.86 -12.51
C ASN A 227 -13.01 16.37 -12.84
N PRO A 228 -14.25 15.86 -12.70
CA PRO A 228 -14.56 14.47 -12.92
C PRO A 228 -14.50 14.03 -14.39
N THR A 229 -14.51 14.98 -15.34
CA THR A 229 -14.49 14.67 -16.79
C THR A 229 -13.10 14.80 -17.42
N THR A 230 -12.08 15.12 -16.64
CA THR A 230 -10.70 15.27 -17.13
C THR A 230 -10.23 13.99 -17.79
N THR A 231 -9.61 14.11 -18.97
CA THR A 231 -9.02 12.99 -19.69
C THR A 231 -7.60 12.68 -19.21
N VAL A 232 -7.09 11.50 -19.59
CA VAL A 232 -5.70 11.08 -19.32
C VAL A 232 -4.71 12.10 -19.86
N GLN A 233 -4.91 12.54 -21.12
CA GLN A 233 -4.08 13.55 -21.77
C GLN A 233 -4.04 14.87 -20.99
N GLN A 234 -5.21 15.35 -20.56
CA GLN A 234 -5.28 16.60 -19.78
C GLN A 234 -4.52 16.51 -18.45
N VAL A 235 -4.54 15.34 -17.81
CA VAL A 235 -3.75 15.11 -16.59
C VAL A 235 -2.27 15.15 -16.90
N ASP A 236 -1.81 14.53 -18.00
CA ASP A 236 -0.41 14.48 -18.40
C ASP A 236 0.12 15.87 -18.76
N ASP A 237 -0.63 16.61 -19.55
CA ASP A 237 -0.31 17.99 -19.95
C ASP A 237 -0.22 18.90 -18.73
N GLU A 238 -1.11 18.74 -17.76
CA GLU A 238 -1.13 19.56 -16.55
C GLU A 238 0.03 19.23 -15.59
N VAL A 239 0.47 17.96 -15.50
CA VAL A 239 1.69 17.59 -14.75
C VAL A 239 2.90 18.33 -15.32
N ILE A 240 3.03 18.36 -16.65
CA ILE A 240 4.12 19.08 -17.33
C ILE A 240 4.00 20.58 -17.08
N ALA A 241 2.79 21.15 -17.20
CA ALA A 241 2.55 22.58 -17.02
C ALA A 241 2.93 23.06 -15.63
N VAL A 242 2.51 22.35 -14.57
CA VAL A 242 2.82 22.76 -13.19
C VAL A 242 4.30 22.60 -12.85
N GLN A 243 4.99 21.59 -13.42
CA GLN A 243 6.42 21.42 -13.27
C GLN A 243 7.21 22.52 -13.96
N ASN A 244 6.84 22.90 -15.18
CA ASN A 244 7.45 23.99 -15.94
C ASN A 244 7.22 25.35 -15.23
N ALA A 245 6.04 25.57 -14.66
CA ALA A 245 5.76 26.77 -13.87
C ALA A 245 6.67 26.86 -12.64
N LEU A 246 6.92 25.76 -11.95
CA LEU A 246 7.84 25.71 -10.82
C LEU A 246 9.27 26.01 -11.27
N GLU A 247 9.74 25.36 -12.34
CA GLU A 247 11.09 25.57 -12.86
C GLU A 247 11.31 27.01 -13.27
N THR A 248 10.33 27.63 -13.94
CA THR A 248 10.37 29.04 -14.31
C THR A 248 10.45 29.94 -13.08
N ALA A 249 9.66 29.65 -12.06
CA ALA A 249 9.66 30.44 -10.82
C ALA A 249 10.99 30.32 -10.05
N LEU A 250 11.66 29.16 -10.11
CA LEU A 250 12.96 28.96 -9.46
C LEU A 250 14.09 29.68 -10.18
N LYS A 251 14.04 29.82 -11.52
CA LYS A 251 15.03 30.50 -12.35
C LYS A 251 14.87 32.03 -12.34
N SER A 252 13.69 32.56 -12.02
CA SER A 252 13.42 34.00 -11.91
C SER A 252 14.05 34.57 -10.64
#